data_1bca82b671b59040d2ddbee8f4ebc353
#
_entry.id   1bca82b671b59040d2ddbee8f4ebc353
#
_cell.length_a   1.000
_cell.length_b   1.000
_cell.length_c   1.000
_cell.angle_alpha   90.00
_cell.angle_beta   90.00
_cell.angle_gamma   90.00
#
_symmetry.space_group_name_H-M   'P 1'
#
loop_
_entity.id
_entity.type
_entity.pdbx_description
1 polymer ?
#
loop_
_entity_poly.entity_id
_entity_poly.type
_entity_poly.pdbx_seq_one_letter_code
_entity_poly.pdbx_strand_id
1 'polypeptide(L)'
;MKNLKKLFLPVLAAAFLAAPAQAADTLMMATTTSTQDTGLLEFLAPTFQKETGIELKWVAVGTGKALEIAKNCDADVLLVHAPAAEKEFVKAGHGIDRRQVMYNDFVVVGPKADPAGVKGKDTAAALKTIADKKASFVSRGDQSGTHKAELKLWKQSGLNPDKEAFYISAGQGMMATLNMAAEKSAYTLTDRG
;
A
#
# COMPACT_ATOMS: atom_id res chain seq x y z
N MET A 1 -81.12 -17.74 -36.13
CA MET A 1 -79.87 -18.39 -36.42
C MET A 1 -78.80 -17.35 -36.47
N LYS A 2 -77.97 -17.20 -35.39
CA LYS A 2 -76.99 -16.16 -35.27
C LYS A 2 -75.59 -16.78 -35.29
N ASN A 3 -74.83 -16.45 -36.36
CA ASN A 3 -73.46 -16.88 -36.53
C ASN A 3 -72.53 -16.16 -35.58
N LEU A 4 -71.93 -16.87 -34.61
CA LEU A 4 -70.92 -16.36 -33.71
C LEU A 4 -69.55 -16.60 -34.34
N LYS A 5 -68.95 -15.55 -34.95
CA LYS A 5 -67.57 -15.58 -35.46
C LYS A 5 -66.61 -15.51 -34.27
N LYS A 6 -65.87 -16.60 -33.99
CA LYS A 6 -64.81 -16.64 -33.00
C LYS A 6 -63.57 -15.88 -33.54
N LEU A 7 -63.31 -14.75 -32.98
CA LEU A 7 -62.11 -13.96 -33.25
C LEU A 7 -60.91 -14.59 -32.48
N PHE A 8 -60.03 -15.26 -33.18
CA PHE A 8 -58.77 -15.74 -32.62
C PHE A 8 -57.77 -14.57 -32.63
N LEU A 9 -57.41 -14.08 -31.45
CA LEU A 9 -56.36 -13.11 -31.26
C LEU A 9 -55.01 -13.88 -31.05
N PRO A 10 -53.98 -13.72 -31.90
CA PRO A 10 -52.70 -14.34 -31.63
C PRO A 10 -52.00 -13.55 -30.48
N VAL A 11 -51.81 -14.22 -29.36
CA VAL A 11 -50.92 -13.72 -28.30
C VAL A 11 -49.50 -13.91 -28.78
N LEU A 12 -48.87 -12.81 -29.19
CA LEU A 12 -47.44 -12.76 -29.52
C LEU A 12 -46.66 -12.80 -28.20
N ALA A 13 -46.21 -13.98 -27.79
CA ALA A 13 -45.31 -14.16 -26.66
C ALA A 13 -43.92 -13.63 -27.04
N ALA A 14 -43.63 -12.39 -26.64
CA ALA A 14 -42.25 -11.85 -26.69
C ALA A 14 -41.41 -12.59 -25.66
N ALA A 15 -40.67 -13.60 -26.05
CA ALA A 15 -39.63 -14.22 -25.25
C ALA A 15 -38.49 -13.21 -25.11
N PHE A 16 -38.46 -12.49 -24.00
CA PHE A 16 -37.26 -11.75 -23.58
C PHE A 16 -36.17 -12.78 -23.34
N LEU A 17 -35.23 -12.91 -24.26
CA LEU A 17 -33.96 -13.56 -24.05
C LEU A 17 -33.19 -12.70 -23.04
N ALA A 18 -33.39 -12.92 -21.75
CA ALA A 18 -32.50 -12.43 -20.73
C ALA A 18 -31.15 -13.14 -20.95
N ALA A 19 -30.21 -12.46 -21.62
CA ALA A 19 -28.82 -12.90 -21.62
C ALA A 19 -28.37 -12.99 -20.14
N PRO A 20 -27.77 -14.12 -19.71
CA PRO A 20 -27.24 -14.21 -18.38
C PRO A 20 -26.24 -13.06 -18.22
N ALA A 21 -26.48 -12.17 -17.28
CA ALA A 21 -25.49 -11.20 -16.86
C ALA A 21 -24.34 -12.02 -16.28
N GLN A 22 -23.28 -12.18 -17.05
CA GLN A 22 -22.08 -12.85 -16.61
C GLN A 22 -21.46 -11.93 -15.56
N ALA A 23 -21.50 -12.34 -14.29
CA ALA A 23 -20.79 -11.62 -13.24
C ALA A 23 -19.32 -11.58 -13.64
N ALA A 24 -18.72 -10.39 -13.63
CA ALA A 24 -17.30 -10.28 -13.89
C ALA A 24 -16.53 -11.08 -12.83
N ASP A 25 -15.56 -11.87 -13.27
CA ASP A 25 -14.66 -12.53 -12.32
C ASP A 25 -13.99 -11.47 -11.43
N THR A 26 -13.83 -11.80 -10.16
CA THR A 26 -13.23 -10.87 -9.18
C THR A 26 -11.91 -11.43 -8.70
N LEU A 27 -10.86 -10.59 -8.68
CA LEU A 27 -9.58 -10.88 -8.08
C LEU A 27 -9.44 -10.08 -6.78
N MET A 28 -9.29 -10.77 -5.65
CA MET A 28 -9.08 -10.12 -4.35
C MET A 28 -7.59 -9.96 -4.06
N MET A 29 -7.16 -8.72 -3.88
CA MET A 29 -5.78 -8.38 -3.51
C MET A 29 -5.69 -7.95 -2.05
N ALA A 30 -4.70 -8.47 -1.31
CA ALA A 30 -4.30 -7.87 -0.05
C ALA A 30 -3.02 -7.04 -0.24
N THR A 31 -3.05 -5.80 0.21
CA THR A 31 -1.96 -4.84 0.03
C THR A 31 -1.72 -3.99 1.29
N THR A 32 -0.91 -2.93 1.17
CA THR A 32 -0.62 -2.04 2.29
C THR A 32 -1.30 -0.70 2.16
N THR A 33 -1.58 -0.06 3.31
CA THR A 33 -2.14 1.30 3.35
C THR A 33 -1.27 2.29 2.60
N SER A 34 0.06 2.17 2.72
CA SER A 34 0.99 3.03 1.99
C SER A 34 0.93 2.83 0.47
N THR A 35 0.64 1.62 -0.02
CA THR A 35 0.40 1.39 -1.45
C THR A 35 -0.92 2.02 -1.90
N GLN A 36 -1.98 1.87 -1.11
CA GLN A 36 -3.27 2.49 -1.40
C GLN A 36 -3.18 4.02 -1.42
N ASP A 37 -2.47 4.62 -0.44
CA ASP A 37 -2.34 6.07 -0.30
C ASP A 37 -1.66 6.74 -1.51
N THR A 38 -0.96 5.98 -2.36
CA THR A 38 -0.39 6.49 -3.61
C THR A 38 -1.42 6.73 -4.71
N GLY A 39 -2.63 6.17 -4.61
CA GLY A 39 -3.63 6.18 -5.68
C GLY A 39 -3.31 5.25 -6.86
N LEU A 40 -2.25 4.43 -6.75
CA LEU A 40 -1.81 3.54 -7.83
C LEU A 40 -2.87 2.52 -8.24
N LEU A 41 -3.56 1.93 -7.26
CA LEU A 41 -4.54 0.88 -7.52
C LEU A 41 -5.81 1.45 -8.16
N GLU A 42 -6.26 2.61 -7.72
CA GLU A 42 -7.38 3.35 -8.29
C GLU A 42 -7.11 3.73 -9.76
N PHE A 43 -5.85 4.05 -10.08
CA PHE A 43 -5.42 4.35 -11.44
C PHE A 43 -5.35 3.10 -12.33
N LEU A 44 -4.84 1.98 -11.81
CA LEU A 44 -4.60 0.76 -12.59
C LEU A 44 -5.84 -0.12 -12.75
N ALA A 45 -6.71 -0.21 -11.73
CA ALA A 45 -7.84 -1.15 -11.71
C ALA A 45 -8.79 -1.01 -12.90
N PRO A 46 -9.18 0.19 -13.37
CA PRO A 46 -10.04 0.32 -14.54
C PRO A 46 -9.40 -0.23 -15.84
N THR A 47 -8.10 -0.02 -16.02
CA THR A 47 -7.37 -0.55 -17.17
C THR A 47 -7.25 -2.06 -17.09
N PHE A 48 -6.93 -2.60 -15.93
CA PHE A 48 -6.87 -4.04 -15.69
C PHE A 48 -8.21 -4.71 -15.99
N GLN A 49 -9.31 -4.17 -15.49
CA GLN A 49 -10.66 -4.70 -15.76
C GLN A 49 -11.00 -4.65 -17.25
N LYS A 50 -10.66 -3.55 -17.93
CA LYS A 50 -10.91 -3.41 -19.38
C LYS A 50 -10.12 -4.43 -20.20
N GLU A 51 -8.89 -4.72 -19.82
CA GLU A 51 -8.00 -5.63 -20.56
C GLU A 51 -8.27 -7.10 -20.27
N THR A 52 -8.68 -7.43 -19.05
CA THR A 52 -8.82 -8.82 -18.59
C THR A 52 -10.27 -9.27 -18.42
N GLY A 53 -11.22 -8.35 -18.30
CA GLY A 53 -12.60 -8.64 -17.89
C GLY A 53 -12.76 -8.94 -16.39
N ILE A 54 -11.66 -8.89 -15.60
CA ILE A 54 -11.64 -9.23 -14.17
C ILE A 54 -11.73 -7.94 -13.36
N GLU A 55 -12.64 -7.90 -12.38
CA GLU A 55 -12.73 -6.81 -11.42
C GLU A 55 -11.66 -6.98 -10.33
N LEU A 56 -10.75 -6.00 -10.19
CA LEU A 56 -9.78 -5.99 -9.10
C LEU A 56 -10.39 -5.32 -7.86
N LYS A 57 -10.50 -6.10 -6.77
CA LYS A 57 -10.85 -5.60 -5.43
C LYS A 57 -9.64 -5.72 -4.51
N TRP A 58 -9.53 -4.83 -3.53
CA TRP A 58 -8.41 -4.90 -2.59
C TRP A 58 -8.78 -4.50 -1.17
N VAL A 59 -8.00 -5.01 -0.24
CA VAL A 59 -7.97 -4.60 1.15
C VAL A 59 -6.58 -4.08 1.49
N ALA A 60 -6.51 -2.86 2.04
CA ALA A 60 -5.26 -2.21 2.40
C ALA A 60 -5.08 -2.18 3.92
N VAL A 61 -4.03 -2.84 4.39
CA VAL A 61 -3.70 -3.00 5.83
C VAL A 61 -2.19 -2.96 6.02
N GLY A 62 -1.66 -3.23 7.22
CA GLY A 62 -0.22 -3.43 7.39
C GLY A 62 0.25 -4.75 6.77
N THR A 63 1.53 -4.82 6.32
CA THR A 63 2.09 -6.01 5.64
C THR A 63 1.82 -7.31 6.39
N GLY A 64 2.02 -7.35 7.72
CA GLY A 64 1.77 -8.56 8.51
C GLY A 64 0.33 -9.03 8.42
N LYS A 65 -0.63 -8.10 8.49
CA LYS A 65 -2.06 -8.40 8.36
C LYS A 65 -2.44 -8.82 6.93
N ALA A 66 -1.84 -8.21 5.90
CA ALA A 66 -2.04 -8.63 4.52
C ALA A 66 -1.60 -10.08 4.29
N LEU A 67 -0.45 -10.47 4.84
CA LEU A 67 0.03 -11.85 4.80
C LEU A 67 -0.91 -12.82 5.54
N GLU A 68 -1.48 -12.42 6.69
CA GLU A 68 -2.48 -13.24 7.40
C GLU A 68 -3.76 -13.44 6.57
N ILE A 69 -4.27 -12.40 5.94
CA ILE A 69 -5.45 -12.46 5.05
C ILE A 69 -5.21 -13.48 3.93
N ALA A 70 -4.07 -13.38 3.25
CA ALA A 70 -3.73 -14.33 2.18
C ALA A 70 -3.48 -15.76 2.71
N LYS A 71 -2.89 -15.93 3.90
CA LYS A 71 -2.72 -17.22 4.54
C LYS A 71 -4.05 -17.91 4.83
N ASN A 72 -5.09 -17.14 5.13
CA ASN A 72 -6.44 -17.63 5.36
C ASN A 72 -7.24 -17.86 4.07
N CYS A 73 -6.62 -17.67 2.90
CA CYS A 73 -7.26 -17.73 1.58
C CYS A 73 -8.36 -16.68 1.37
N ASP A 74 -8.28 -15.55 2.09
CA ASP A 74 -9.18 -14.40 1.91
C ASP A 74 -8.66 -13.39 0.86
N ALA A 75 -7.54 -13.69 0.21
CA ALA A 75 -7.00 -12.94 -0.92
C ALA A 75 -6.31 -13.89 -1.91
N ASP A 76 -6.46 -13.58 -3.20
CA ASP A 76 -5.88 -14.34 -4.32
C ASP A 76 -4.45 -13.87 -4.64
N VAL A 77 -4.15 -12.60 -4.39
CA VAL A 77 -2.87 -11.98 -4.68
C VAL A 77 -2.42 -11.03 -3.58
N LEU A 78 -1.11 -10.96 -3.38
CA LEU A 78 -0.46 -10.03 -2.46
C LEU A 78 0.35 -9.01 -3.24
N LEU A 79 0.17 -7.72 -2.92
CA LEU A 79 1.07 -6.65 -3.34
C LEU A 79 1.63 -5.96 -2.10
N VAL A 80 2.81 -6.38 -1.67
CA VAL A 80 3.44 -5.94 -0.42
C VAL A 80 4.92 -5.64 -0.66
N HIS A 81 5.60 -5.08 0.33
CA HIS A 81 6.97 -4.58 0.19
C HIS A 81 7.89 -4.97 1.37
N ALA A 82 7.78 -6.22 1.82
CA ALA A 82 8.62 -6.79 2.88
C ALA A 82 9.32 -8.09 2.41
N PRO A 83 10.37 -8.01 1.57
CA PRO A 83 10.95 -9.17 0.87
C PRO A 83 11.33 -10.35 1.75
N ALA A 84 11.76 -10.11 3.00
CA ALA A 84 12.09 -11.18 3.93
C ALA A 84 10.84 -11.96 4.36
N ALA A 85 9.77 -11.25 4.75
CA ALA A 85 8.50 -11.86 5.15
C ALA A 85 7.82 -12.57 3.97
N GLU A 86 7.89 -11.98 2.76
CA GLU A 86 7.36 -12.59 1.53
C GLU A 86 8.06 -13.92 1.20
N LYS A 87 9.40 -13.96 1.33
CA LYS A 87 10.16 -15.20 1.11
C LYS A 87 9.81 -16.29 2.11
N GLU A 88 9.65 -15.95 3.38
CA GLU A 88 9.23 -16.91 4.41
C GLU A 88 7.78 -17.39 4.17
N PHE A 89 6.88 -16.51 3.73
CA PHE A 89 5.51 -16.85 3.38
C PHE A 89 5.43 -17.89 2.26
N VAL A 90 6.22 -17.71 1.18
CA VAL A 90 6.31 -18.66 0.07
C VAL A 90 6.98 -19.96 0.50
N LYS A 91 8.08 -19.89 1.26
CA LYS A 91 8.77 -21.06 1.80
C LYS A 91 7.88 -21.92 2.69
N ALA A 92 6.97 -21.28 3.42
CA ALA A 92 5.97 -21.97 4.24
C ALA A 92 4.80 -22.57 3.44
N GLY A 93 4.80 -22.41 2.11
CA GLY A 93 3.77 -22.97 1.22
C GLY A 93 2.46 -22.19 1.18
N HIS A 94 2.44 -20.95 1.69
CA HIS A 94 1.25 -20.10 1.70
C HIS A 94 1.08 -19.27 0.43
N GLY A 95 2.06 -19.27 -0.46
CA GLY A 95 2.02 -18.56 -1.73
C GLY A 95 3.00 -19.14 -2.74
N ILE A 96 2.82 -18.79 -4.01
CA ILE A 96 3.65 -19.18 -5.14
C ILE A 96 4.02 -17.95 -5.95
N ASP A 97 4.92 -18.10 -6.92
CA ASP A 97 5.22 -17.10 -7.96
C ASP A 97 5.56 -15.69 -7.44
N ARG A 98 6.36 -15.61 -6.36
CA ARG A 98 6.84 -14.31 -5.88
C ARG A 98 7.65 -13.59 -6.98
N ARG A 99 7.16 -12.43 -7.41
CA ARG A 99 7.80 -11.58 -8.42
C ARG A 99 8.15 -10.20 -7.85
N GLN A 100 9.27 -9.64 -8.28
CA GLN A 100 9.52 -8.22 -8.11
C GLN A 100 8.74 -7.46 -9.18
N VAL A 101 7.83 -6.57 -8.74
CA VAL A 101 7.02 -5.74 -9.63
C VAL A 101 7.66 -4.38 -9.84
N MET A 102 8.14 -3.77 -8.76
CA MET A 102 8.77 -2.45 -8.74
C MET A 102 9.70 -2.34 -7.53
N TYR A 103 10.51 -1.32 -7.51
CA TYR A 103 11.31 -0.96 -6.33
C TYR A 103 11.00 0.47 -5.93
N ASN A 104 11.28 0.79 -4.68
CA ASN A 104 11.15 2.12 -4.13
C ASN A 104 12.35 2.42 -3.23
N ASP A 105 12.78 3.67 -3.22
CA ASP A 105 13.92 4.14 -2.43
C ASP A 105 13.45 4.84 -1.17
N PHE A 106 14.16 4.60 -0.07
CA PHE A 106 14.01 5.42 1.13
C PHE A 106 14.86 6.68 1.02
N VAL A 107 14.25 7.80 1.39
CA VAL A 107 14.88 9.11 1.40
C VAL A 107 14.65 9.82 2.73
N VAL A 108 15.61 10.64 3.14
CA VAL A 108 15.39 11.60 4.23
C VAL A 108 14.88 12.89 3.63
N VAL A 109 13.72 13.33 4.07
CA VAL A 109 13.16 14.64 3.73
C VAL A 109 13.18 15.54 4.95
N GLY A 110 13.18 16.86 4.73
CA GLY A 110 13.27 17.82 5.82
C GLY A 110 13.06 19.26 5.35
N PRO A 111 13.29 20.25 6.21
CA PRO A 111 13.06 21.65 5.91
C PRO A 111 13.89 22.11 4.69
N LYS A 112 13.31 22.95 3.86
CA LYS A 112 13.97 23.51 2.67
C LYS A 112 15.30 24.20 3.00
N ALA A 113 15.38 24.84 4.18
CA ALA A 113 16.59 25.53 4.66
C ALA A 113 17.72 24.57 5.06
N ASP A 114 17.42 23.28 5.20
CA ASP A 114 18.36 22.21 5.60
C ASP A 114 19.30 22.60 6.77
N PRO A 115 18.75 22.89 7.95
CA PRO A 115 19.57 23.37 9.09
C PRO A 115 20.62 22.34 9.55
N ALA A 116 20.39 21.06 9.30
CA ALA A 116 21.38 20.02 9.58
C ALA A 116 22.44 19.87 8.48
N GLY A 117 22.22 20.39 7.27
CA GLY A 117 23.16 20.28 6.15
C GLY A 117 23.31 18.83 5.66
N VAL A 118 22.18 18.15 5.44
CA VAL A 118 22.16 16.73 5.06
C VAL A 118 21.92 16.51 3.58
N LYS A 119 21.57 17.54 2.84
CA LYS A 119 21.30 17.45 1.40
C LYS A 119 22.50 16.86 0.66
N GLY A 120 22.24 15.83 -0.15
CA GLY A 120 23.25 15.14 -0.95
C GLY A 120 24.08 14.10 -0.20
N LYS A 121 23.82 13.87 1.09
CA LYS A 121 24.43 12.78 1.85
C LYS A 121 23.68 11.47 1.63
N ASP A 122 24.38 10.35 1.79
CA ASP A 122 23.70 9.05 1.92
C ASP A 122 22.84 9.04 3.20
N THR A 123 21.86 8.15 3.23
CA THR A 123 20.84 8.15 4.28
C THR A 123 21.43 7.94 5.69
N ALA A 124 22.43 7.04 5.84
CA ALA A 124 23.03 6.77 7.15
C ALA A 124 23.86 7.97 7.64
N ALA A 125 24.64 8.60 6.74
CA ALA A 125 25.40 9.81 7.04
C ALA A 125 24.49 11.00 7.34
N ALA A 126 23.33 11.10 6.66
CA ALA A 126 22.33 12.11 6.93
C ALA A 126 21.75 11.95 8.35
N LEU A 127 21.33 10.74 8.72
CA LEU A 127 20.82 10.45 10.06
C LEU A 127 21.87 10.75 11.15
N LYS A 128 23.11 10.33 10.93
CA LYS A 128 24.20 10.68 11.87
C LYS A 128 24.35 12.19 12.04
N THR A 129 24.33 12.93 10.94
CA THR A 129 24.46 14.40 10.99
C THR A 129 23.28 15.07 11.72
N ILE A 130 22.04 14.55 11.52
CA ILE A 130 20.84 15.00 12.22
C ILE A 130 21.00 14.81 13.73
N ALA A 131 21.46 13.63 14.16
CA ALA A 131 21.71 13.33 15.58
C ALA A 131 22.83 14.20 16.18
N ASP A 132 23.96 14.33 15.51
CA ASP A 132 25.11 15.13 15.97
C ASP A 132 24.70 16.61 16.19
N LYS A 133 23.79 17.12 15.35
CA LYS A 133 23.25 18.49 15.47
C LYS A 133 21.98 18.59 16.31
N LYS A 134 21.49 17.47 16.84
CA LYS A 134 20.22 17.41 17.60
C LYS A 134 19.05 18.06 16.83
N ALA A 135 19.07 17.98 15.50
CA ALA A 135 18.00 18.50 14.68
C ALA A 135 16.77 17.60 14.78
N SER A 136 15.59 18.20 14.91
CA SER A 136 14.35 17.45 15.11
C SER A 136 14.13 16.41 14.02
N PHE A 137 13.81 15.18 14.42
CA PHE A 137 13.49 14.07 13.54
C PHE A 137 12.18 13.43 13.98
N VAL A 138 11.25 13.21 13.03
CA VAL A 138 9.97 12.55 13.28
C VAL A 138 10.03 11.15 12.69
N SER A 139 9.88 10.15 13.53
CA SER A 139 9.75 8.74 13.16
C SER A 139 8.30 8.35 13.03
N ARG A 140 8.00 7.41 12.15
CA ARG A 140 6.67 6.78 12.11
C ARG A 140 6.31 6.11 13.43
N GLY A 141 7.25 5.40 14.06
CA GLY A 141 7.04 4.77 15.37
C GLY A 141 5.92 3.70 15.42
N ASP A 142 5.47 3.17 14.28
CA ASP A 142 4.25 2.36 14.12
C ASP A 142 4.50 0.90 13.74
N GLN A 143 5.74 0.43 13.84
CA GLN A 143 6.18 -0.92 13.46
C GLN A 143 6.01 -1.27 11.96
N SER A 144 5.73 -0.28 11.12
CA SER A 144 5.65 -0.43 9.66
C SER A 144 6.98 -0.82 9.01
N GLY A 145 6.94 -1.13 7.72
CA GLY A 145 8.14 -1.37 6.92
C GLY A 145 9.10 -0.17 6.92
N THR A 146 8.56 1.05 6.80
CA THR A 146 9.35 2.30 6.87
C THR A 146 10.01 2.48 8.23
N HIS A 147 9.27 2.25 9.33
CA HIS A 147 9.83 2.34 10.68
C HIS A 147 10.95 1.29 10.89
N LYS A 148 10.75 0.06 10.44
CA LYS A 148 11.80 -0.98 10.52
C LYS A 148 13.03 -0.62 9.68
N ALA A 149 12.86 -0.04 8.51
CA ALA A 149 13.96 0.45 7.67
C ALA A 149 14.71 1.59 8.36
N GLU A 150 13.99 2.53 8.97
CA GLU A 150 14.54 3.64 9.74
C GLU A 150 15.42 3.13 10.90
N LEU A 151 14.89 2.23 11.74
CA LEU A 151 15.64 1.64 12.85
C LEU A 151 16.91 0.91 12.39
N LYS A 152 16.85 0.23 11.25
CA LYS A 152 18.03 -0.39 10.64
C LYS A 152 19.07 0.64 10.23
N LEU A 153 18.67 1.77 9.67
CA LEU A 153 19.56 2.86 9.24
C LEU A 153 20.20 3.56 10.46
N TRP A 154 19.42 3.81 11.52
CA TRP A 154 19.96 4.31 12.79
C TRP A 154 21.03 3.38 13.36
N LYS A 155 20.76 2.06 13.38
CA LYS A 155 21.72 1.07 13.83
C LYS A 155 22.98 1.04 12.95
N GLN A 156 22.85 1.20 11.63
CA GLN A 156 23.99 1.28 10.70
C GLN A 156 24.85 2.54 10.94
N SER A 157 24.23 3.65 11.36
CA SER A 157 24.96 4.86 11.76
C SER A 157 25.57 4.77 13.15
N GLY A 158 25.42 3.64 13.85
CA GLY A 158 25.96 3.43 15.20
C GLY A 158 25.14 4.10 16.32
N LEU A 159 23.90 4.50 16.04
CA LEU A 159 23.05 5.28 16.93
C LEU A 159 21.75 4.55 17.28
N ASN A 160 21.21 4.87 18.47
CA ASN A 160 19.85 4.52 18.88
C ASN A 160 19.18 5.78 19.47
N PRO A 161 18.34 6.48 18.72
CA PRO A 161 17.78 7.75 19.13
C PRO A 161 16.54 7.67 20.03
N ASP A 162 16.02 6.50 20.36
CA ASP A 162 14.73 6.30 21.04
C ASP A 162 14.49 7.12 22.31
N LYS A 163 15.58 7.57 22.97
CA LYS A 163 15.51 8.36 24.22
C LYS A 163 15.98 9.80 24.03
N GLU A 164 16.32 10.18 22.83
CA GLU A 164 16.86 11.50 22.53
C GLU A 164 15.72 12.50 22.31
N ALA A 165 15.87 13.70 22.87
CA ALA A 165 14.83 14.73 22.79
C ALA A 165 14.54 15.22 21.36
N PHE A 166 15.49 15.05 20.43
CA PHE A 166 15.30 15.41 19.03
C PHE A 166 14.48 14.38 18.24
N TYR A 167 14.30 13.16 18.77
CA TYR A 167 13.62 12.05 18.12
C TYR A 167 12.17 11.96 18.61
N ILE A 168 11.23 12.17 17.70
CA ILE A 168 9.80 12.23 17.98
C ILE A 168 9.10 11.06 17.31
N SER A 169 8.52 10.16 18.09
CA SER A 169 7.72 9.06 17.56
C SER A 169 6.29 9.54 17.29
N ALA A 170 5.83 9.48 16.03
CA ALA A 170 4.49 9.87 15.64
C ALA A 170 3.44 8.80 15.99
N GLY A 171 3.80 7.52 15.95
CA GLY A 171 2.86 6.40 16.13
C GLY A 171 1.80 6.33 15.04
N GLN A 172 2.09 6.85 13.82
CA GLN A 172 1.09 7.12 12.79
C GLN A 172 1.57 6.67 11.40
N GLY A 173 0.62 6.65 10.41
CA GLY A 173 0.93 6.40 9.01
C GLY A 173 1.82 7.47 8.37
N MET A 174 2.33 7.20 7.17
CA MET A 174 3.35 8.05 6.53
C MET A 174 2.87 9.48 6.28
N MET A 175 1.65 9.68 5.80
CA MET A 175 1.11 11.01 5.52
C MET A 175 1.03 11.87 6.80
N ALA A 176 0.52 11.30 7.90
CA ALA A 176 0.47 12.01 9.19
C ALA A 176 1.88 12.32 9.72
N THR A 177 2.83 11.41 9.54
CA THR A 177 4.24 11.60 9.90
C THR A 177 4.88 12.73 9.10
N LEU A 178 4.64 12.79 7.78
CA LEU A 178 5.11 13.87 6.91
C LEU A 178 4.54 15.23 7.31
N ASN A 179 3.23 15.29 7.59
CA ASN A 179 2.58 16.53 8.05
C ASN A 179 3.19 17.01 9.39
N MET A 180 3.36 16.08 10.34
CA MET A 180 4.00 16.42 11.63
C MET A 180 5.44 16.90 11.44
N ALA A 181 6.20 16.28 10.55
CA ALA A 181 7.57 16.71 10.23
C ALA A 181 7.59 18.11 9.62
N ALA A 182 6.66 18.40 8.70
CA ALA A 182 6.53 19.72 8.08
C ALA A 182 6.18 20.81 9.12
N GLU A 183 5.18 20.57 9.98
CA GLU A 183 4.77 21.49 11.05
C GLU A 183 5.89 21.78 12.04
N LYS A 184 6.71 20.77 12.38
CA LYS A 184 7.83 20.91 13.32
C LYS A 184 9.12 21.35 12.66
N SER A 185 9.13 21.60 11.35
CA SER A 185 10.36 21.84 10.57
C SER A 185 11.41 20.76 10.85
N ALA A 186 10.98 19.51 10.94
CA ALA A 186 11.79 18.35 11.28
C ALA A 186 12.14 17.52 10.05
N TYR A 187 13.14 16.64 10.21
CA TYR A 187 13.46 15.60 9.22
C TYR A 187 12.62 14.37 9.48
N THR A 188 12.41 13.54 8.44
CA THR A 188 11.80 12.23 8.56
C THR A 188 12.29 11.31 7.44
N LEU A 189 12.15 9.99 7.64
CA LEU A 189 12.37 8.99 6.61
C LEU A 189 11.05 8.69 5.90
N THR A 190 11.06 8.70 4.59
CA THR A 190 9.95 8.26 3.74
C THR A 190 10.47 7.51 2.54
N ASP A 191 9.60 6.92 1.75
CA ASP A 191 9.91 6.44 0.42
C ASP A 191 9.55 7.49 -0.64
N ARG A 192 9.85 7.21 -1.91
CA ARG A 192 9.57 8.13 -3.03
C ARG A 192 8.19 7.90 -3.65
N GLY A 193 7.53 6.78 -3.30
CA GLY A 193 6.25 6.37 -3.84
C GLY A 193 5.04 7.12 -3.32
#